data_7bb6b055ac09f6e5a66908d55a8c43c3
#
_entry.id   7bb6b055ac09f6e5a66908d55a8c43c3
#
_cell.length_a   1.000
_cell.length_b   1.000
_cell.length_c   1.000
_cell.angle_alpha   90.00
_cell.angle_beta   90.00
_cell.angle_gamma   90.00
#
_symmetry.space_group_name_H-M   'P 1'
#
loop_
_entity.id
_entity.type
_entity.pdbx_description
1 polymer ?
#
loop_
_entity_poly.entity_id
_entity_poly.type
_entity_poly.pdbx_seq_one_letter_code
_entity_poly.pdbx_strand_id
1 'polypeptide(L)'
;MSEAIKPLPQEQPQPQPLGQEQEALTLLLLQDCRRMIQAGHRPVLGLNGPVGSGKSTLSRQLRQDFARAGLQLAVASIDDAYLPWAERRQRMAGNPFGVSRVPPGSHDPAALAEPILCWREQPWSGDGRATAALDLPRFDKTLRDGEGDRTTNWHGQADVVLLEGWLLGCRPVPEHELLAWSAAAGLDAPAQTWLQRSNQALQAYLQLWGTIDQLVQLWPASWSLPRRWRFQAEARQRRSGGGWLRPEQLDQLVQATLQSLPAPLYQRPLLQGARWVRELDARRRCRWQGPGGELLKRLDQSSSACSSATG
;
A
#
# COMPACT_ATOMS: atom_id res chain seq x y z
N MET A 1 44.44 -10.00 -42.46
CA MET A 1 44.43 -9.15 -41.24
C MET A 1 43.02 -8.64 -41.12
N SER A 2 42.24 -9.23 -40.20
CA SER A 2 40.83 -8.87 -40.00
C SER A 2 40.78 -8.05 -38.71
N GLU A 3 40.46 -6.77 -38.81
CA GLU A 3 40.25 -5.89 -37.65
C GLU A 3 38.92 -6.25 -36.96
N ALA A 4 39.02 -6.69 -35.73
CA ALA A 4 37.86 -6.94 -34.86
C ALA A 4 37.21 -5.61 -34.46
N ILE A 5 35.97 -5.43 -34.86
CA ILE A 5 35.12 -4.29 -34.48
C ILE A 5 34.85 -4.39 -32.96
N LYS A 6 35.39 -3.42 -32.18
CA LYS A 6 35.06 -3.28 -30.76
C LYS A 6 33.57 -2.91 -30.62
N PRO A 7 32.81 -3.58 -29.75
CA PRO A 7 31.44 -3.16 -29.45
C PRO A 7 31.45 -1.79 -28.75
N LEU A 8 30.53 -0.93 -29.19
CA LEU A 8 30.26 0.38 -28.58
C LEU A 8 29.82 0.19 -27.10
N PRO A 9 30.24 1.08 -26.19
CA PRO A 9 29.81 1.02 -24.81
C PRO A 9 28.29 1.22 -24.75
N GLN A 10 27.58 0.30 -24.12
CA GLN A 10 26.18 0.48 -23.80
C GLN A 10 26.07 1.63 -22.78
N GLU A 11 25.48 2.74 -23.19
CA GLU A 11 25.12 3.83 -22.29
C GLU A 11 24.19 3.29 -21.19
N GLN A 12 24.67 3.26 -19.97
CA GLN A 12 23.83 3.01 -18.82
C GLN A 12 22.86 4.20 -18.68
N PRO A 13 21.55 3.97 -18.56
CA PRO A 13 20.59 5.07 -18.42
C PRO A 13 20.97 5.92 -17.20
N GLN A 14 21.24 7.20 -17.44
CA GLN A 14 21.57 8.16 -16.37
C GLN A 14 20.37 8.27 -15.42
N PRO A 15 20.57 8.29 -14.10
CA PRO A 15 19.49 8.46 -13.14
C PRO A 15 18.83 9.83 -13.32
N GLN A 16 17.55 9.84 -13.69
CA GLN A 16 16.78 11.07 -13.83
C GLN A 16 16.64 11.80 -12.47
N PRO A 17 16.60 13.13 -12.44
CA PRO A 17 16.42 13.89 -11.20
C PRO A 17 15.09 13.52 -10.52
N LEU A 18 15.11 13.37 -9.20
CA LEU A 18 14.04 12.87 -8.31
C LEU A 18 12.65 13.53 -8.47
N GLY A 19 12.57 14.72 -9.09
CA GLY A 19 11.30 15.41 -9.38
C GLY A 19 10.58 14.90 -10.63
N GLN A 20 11.30 14.56 -11.67
CA GLN A 20 10.71 14.20 -12.97
C GLN A 20 9.94 12.86 -12.94
N GLU A 21 10.42 11.87 -12.20
CA GLU A 21 9.73 10.57 -12.11
C GLU A 21 8.41 10.65 -11.32
N GLN A 22 8.35 11.52 -10.32
CA GLN A 22 7.13 11.74 -9.55
C GLN A 22 6.12 12.55 -10.35
N GLU A 23 6.56 13.56 -11.07
CA GLU A 23 5.72 14.32 -12.00
C GLU A 23 5.13 13.41 -13.08
N ALA A 24 5.93 12.47 -13.62
CA ALA A 24 5.46 11.50 -14.60
C ALA A 24 4.32 10.61 -14.03
N LEU A 25 4.45 10.06 -12.80
CA LEU A 25 3.38 9.27 -12.19
C LEU A 25 2.12 10.10 -11.95
N THR A 26 2.27 11.32 -11.42
CA THR A 26 1.14 12.22 -11.18
C THR A 26 0.38 12.53 -12.46
N LEU A 27 1.10 12.84 -13.56
CA LEU A 27 0.47 13.12 -14.86
C LEU A 27 -0.29 11.92 -15.39
N LEU A 28 0.27 10.70 -15.28
CA LEU A 28 -0.39 9.47 -15.70
C LEU A 28 -1.67 9.22 -14.92
N LEU A 29 -1.63 9.39 -13.59
CA LEU A 29 -2.81 9.22 -12.74
C LEU A 29 -3.88 10.28 -13.01
N LEU A 30 -3.50 11.53 -13.25
CA LEU A 30 -4.42 12.60 -13.63
C LEU A 30 -5.10 12.31 -14.98
N GLN A 31 -4.36 11.85 -15.97
CA GLN A 31 -4.90 11.47 -17.27
C GLN A 31 -5.89 10.30 -17.15
N ASP A 32 -5.53 9.27 -16.38
CA ASP A 32 -6.39 8.11 -16.15
C ASP A 32 -7.68 8.53 -15.42
N CYS A 33 -7.59 9.34 -14.36
CA CYS A 33 -8.76 9.84 -13.63
C CYS A 33 -9.66 10.71 -14.52
N ARG A 34 -9.09 11.61 -15.31
CA ARG A 34 -9.89 12.45 -16.23
C ARG A 34 -10.65 11.62 -17.28
N ARG A 35 -10.02 10.57 -17.81
CA ARG A 35 -10.70 9.65 -18.74
C ARG A 35 -11.87 8.93 -18.07
N MET A 36 -11.69 8.45 -16.84
CA MET A 36 -12.78 7.81 -16.08
C MET A 36 -13.91 8.78 -15.77
N ILE A 37 -13.59 10.01 -15.35
CA ILE A 37 -14.57 11.07 -15.09
C ILE A 37 -15.35 11.41 -16.36
N GLN A 38 -14.68 11.57 -17.50
CA GLN A 38 -15.33 11.81 -18.79
C GLN A 38 -16.24 10.67 -19.23
N ALA A 39 -15.92 9.44 -18.82
CA ALA A 39 -16.78 8.27 -19.05
C ALA A 39 -17.94 8.14 -18.03
N GLY A 40 -18.15 9.14 -17.16
CA GLY A 40 -19.23 9.11 -16.17
C GLY A 40 -18.90 8.28 -14.93
N HIS A 41 -17.62 8.09 -14.59
CA HIS A 41 -17.19 7.25 -13.48
C HIS A 41 -16.34 8.04 -12.47
N ARG A 42 -16.61 7.87 -11.17
CA ARG A 42 -15.82 8.49 -10.08
C ARG A 42 -14.67 7.56 -9.67
N PRO A 43 -13.41 7.97 -9.92
CA PRO A 43 -12.27 7.07 -9.74
C PRO A 43 -11.91 6.84 -8.27
N VAL A 44 -11.56 5.59 -7.94
CA VAL A 44 -10.89 5.21 -6.69
C VAL A 44 -9.51 4.65 -7.01
N LEU A 45 -8.49 5.34 -6.54
CA LEU A 45 -7.10 4.92 -6.65
C LEU A 45 -6.68 4.17 -5.38
N GLY A 46 -6.00 3.06 -5.52
CA GLY A 46 -5.33 2.35 -4.43
C GLY A 46 -3.83 2.63 -4.43
N LEU A 47 -3.26 2.99 -3.29
CA LEU A 47 -1.82 3.12 -3.10
C LEU A 47 -1.34 2.09 -2.08
N ASN A 48 -0.82 0.98 -2.56
CA ASN A 48 -0.23 -0.06 -1.72
C ASN A 48 1.28 0.14 -1.57
N GLY A 49 1.81 -0.31 -0.46
CA GLY A 49 3.25 -0.37 -0.22
C GLY A 49 3.57 -0.67 1.23
N PRO A 50 4.76 -1.21 1.52
CA PRO A 50 5.12 -1.60 2.88
C PRO A 50 5.22 -0.40 3.84
N VAL A 51 5.29 -0.69 5.13
CA VAL A 51 5.48 0.33 6.17
C VAL A 51 6.76 1.13 5.89
N GLY A 52 6.69 2.44 6.08
CA GLY A 52 7.84 3.33 5.88
C GLY A 52 8.23 3.61 4.43
N SER A 53 7.52 3.09 3.42
CA SER A 53 7.82 3.31 1.99
C SER A 53 7.55 4.74 1.49
N GLY A 54 6.83 5.56 2.26
CA GLY A 54 6.53 6.94 1.89
C GLY A 54 5.14 7.16 1.30
N LYS A 55 4.20 6.20 1.43
CA LYS A 55 2.80 6.33 0.96
C LYS A 55 2.17 7.66 1.35
N SER A 56 2.12 8.00 2.63
CA SER A 56 1.47 9.23 3.11
C SER A 56 2.15 10.51 2.61
N THR A 57 3.46 10.46 2.28
CA THR A 57 4.16 11.57 1.62
C THR A 57 3.69 11.71 0.18
N LEU A 58 3.63 10.60 -0.56
CA LEU A 58 3.12 10.57 -1.94
C LEU A 58 1.65 10.98 -2.00
N SER A 59 0.80 10.48 -1.09
CA SER A 59 -0.62 10.83 -1.02
C SER A 59 -0.83 12.34 -0.82
N ARG A 60 -0.02 12.96 0.07
CA ARG A 60 -0.06 14.42 0.29
C ARG A 60 0.33 15.19 -0.96
N GLN A 61 1.38 14.74 -1.66
CA GLN A 61 1.82 15.35 -2.91
C GLN A 61 0.75 15.22 -4.00
N LEU A 62 0.23 14.02 -4.21
CA LEU A 62 -0.86 13.77 -5.16
C LEU A 62 -2.07 14.67 -4.89
N ARG A 63 -2.46 14.83 -3.62
CA ARG A 63 -3.57 15.73 -3.26
C ARG A 63 -3.32 17.17 -3.69
N GLN A 64 -2.10 17.67 -3.53
CA GLN A 64 -1.74 19.02 -3.96
C GLN A 64 -1.73 19.15 -5.49
N ASP A 65 -1.18 18.15 -6.18
CA ASP A 65 -1.07 18.18 -7.64
C ASP A 65 -2.45 18.04 -8.31
N PHE A 66 -3.32 17.17 -7.76
CA PHE A 66 -4.71 17.06 -8.22
C PHE A 66 -5.48 18.37 -8.01
N ALA A 67 -5.31 19.02 -6.87
CA ALA A 67 -5.93 20.31 -6.60
C ALA A 67 -5.46 21.39 -7.61
N ARG A 68 -4.15 21.44 -7.94
CA ARG A 68 -3.62 22.34 -9.00
C ARG A 68 -4.21 22.02 -10.37
N ALA A 69 -4.56 20.77 -10.61
CA ALA A 69 -5.19 20.31 -11.85
C ALA A 69 -6.72 20.48 -11.87
N GLY A 70 -7.31 21.08 -10.80
CA GLY A 70 -8.74 21.35 -10.67
C GLY A 70 -9.56 20.15 -10.20
N LEU A 71 -8.95 19.09 -9.66
CA LEU A 71 -9.62 17.91 -9.12
C LEU A 71 -9.47 17.83 -7.59
N GLN A 72 -10.56 17.52 -6.90
CA GLN A 72 -10.54 17.31 -5.46
C GLN A 72 -10.24 15.86 -5.14
N LEU A 73 -9.05 15.56 -4.60
CA LEU A 73 -8.62 14.23 -4.16
C LEU A 73 -8.85 14.05 -2.66
N ALA A 74 -9.83 13.23 -2.29
CA ALA A 74 -9.96 12.76 -0.91
C ALA A 74 -8.97 11.62 -0.65
N VAL A 75 -8.29 11.67 0.50
CA VAL A 75 -7.33 10.63 0.90
C VAL A 75 -7.83 9.96 2.17
N ALA A 76 -7.94 8.63 2.13
CA ALA A 76 -8.20 7.77 3.27
C ALA A 76 -7.09 6.72 3.41
N SER A 77 -6.70 6.43 4.64
CA SER A 77 -5.82 5.31 4.96
C SER A 77 -6.65 4.11 5.40
N ILE A 78 -6.20 2.89 5.11
CA ILE A 78 -6.80 1.71 5.74
C ILE A 78 -6.74 1.78 7.27
N ASP A 79 -5.72 2.45 7.81
CA ASP A 79 -5.58 2.71 9.24
C ASP A 79 -6.70 3.61 9.80
N ASP A 80 -7.38 4.41 8.98
CA ASP A 80 -8.55 5.19 9.38
C ASP A 80 -9.76 4.31 9.71
N ALA A 81 -9.78 3.08 9.21
CA ALA A 81 -10.83 2.09 9.43
C ALA A 81 -10.54 1.11 10.56
N TYR A 82 -9.54 1.33 11.43
CA TYR A 82 -9.38 0.47 12.59
C TYR A 82 -10.69 0.37 13.39
N LEU A 83 -10.97 -0.82 13.90
CA LEU A 83 -12.07 -1.06 14.84
C LEU A 83 -11.95 -0.16 16.08
N PRO A 84 -13.07 0.18 16.76
CA PRO A 84 -13.03 0.82 18.07
C PRO A 84 -12.11 0.07 19.04
N TRP A 85 -11.48 0.78 19.95
CA TRP A 85 -10.42 0.26 20.80
C TRP A 85 -10.77 -1.07 21.52
N ALA A 86 -11.95 -1.15 22.14
CA ALA A 86 -12.35 -2.34 22.89
C ALA A 86 -12.52 -3.58 21.98
N GLU A 87 -13.20 -3.41 20.83
CA GLU A 87 -13.42 -4.48 19.87
C GLU A 87 -12.10 -4.92 19.24
N ARG A 88 -11.25 -3.97 18.87
CA ARG A 88 -9.93 -4.25 18.27
C ARG A 88 -9.04 -5.05 19.23
N ARG A 89 -9.01 -4.72 20.52
CA ARG A 89 -8.27 -5.49 21.52
C ARG A 89 -8.78 -6.93 21.61
N GLN A 90 -10.08 -7.13 21.60
CA GLN A 90 -10.68 -8.46 21.58
C GLN A 90 -10.31 -9.23 20.30
N ARG A 91 -10.43 -8.57 19.15
CA ARG A 91 -10.08 -9.16 17.85
C ARG A 91 -8.61 -9.50 17.71
N MET A 92 -7.72 -8.74 18.32
CA MET A 92 -6.27 -8.98 18.29
C MET A 92 -5.76 -9.82 19.45
N ALA A 93 -6.62 -10.31 20.33
CA ALA A 93 -6.21 -11.20 21.42
C ALA A 93 -5.51 -12.46 20.88
N GLY A 94 -4.44 -12.87 21.54
CA GLY A 94 -3.64 -14.05 21.20
C GLY A 94 -2.75 -13.86 19.96
N ASN A 95 -2.56 -12.63 19.43
CA ASN A 95 -1.56 -12.43 18.38
C ASN A 95 -0.13 -12.56 18.96
N PRO A 96 0.78 -13.20 18.21
CA PRO A 96 2.13 -13.52 18.71
C PRO A 96 3.03 -12.27 18.85
N PHE A 97 2.61 -11.12 18.34
CA PHE A 97 3.39 -9.88 18.34
C PHE A 97 3.02 -8.92 19.48
N GLY A 98 1.97 -9.22 20.26
CA GLY A 98 1.50 -8.33 21.32
C GLY A 98 0.96 -6.98 20.84
N VAL A 99 0.57 -6.86 19.55
CA VAL A 99 0.06 -5.61 18.99
C VAL A 99 -1.46 -5.57 18.98
N SER A 100 -2.05 -4.39 19.23
CA SER A 100 -3.51 -4.20 19.20
C SER A 100 -4.02 -3.73 17.82
N ARG A 101 -3.14 -3.46 16.87
CA ARG A 101 -3.46 -2.95 15.52
C ARG A 101 -2.46 -3.47 14.51
N VAL A 102 -2.69 -3.19 13.24
CA VAL A 102 -1.88 -3.50 12.05
C VAL A 102 -2.33 -4.79 11.34
N PRO A 103 -2.36 -6.00 11.94
CA PRO A 103 -2.72 -7.21 11.22
C PRO A 103 -4.14 -7.16 10.62
N PRO A 104 -4.41 -7.94 9.55
CA PRO A 104 -5.78 -8.16 9.07
C PRO A 104 -6.72 -8.58 10.20
N GLY A 105 -7.96 -8.11 10.15
CA GLY A 105 -8.96 -8.29 11.21
C GLY A 105 -8.94 -7.22 12.30
N SER A 106 -7.95 -6.32 12.32
CA SER A 106 -7.95 -5.15 13.20
C SER A 106 -8.75 -3.96 12.66
N HIS A 107 -9.20 -4.05 11.41
CA HIS A 107 -9.96 -3.01 10.71
C HIS A 107 -11.41 -3.43 10.51
N ASP A 108 -12.25 -2.43 10.27
CA ASP A 108 -13.61 -2.53 9.74
C ASP A 108 -13.60 -2.01 8.28
N PRO A 109 -13.37 -2.88 7.29
CA PRO A 109 -13.29 -2.42 5.90
C PRO A 109 -14.59 -1.87 5.35
N ALA A 110 -15.75 -2.28 5.92
CA ALA A 110 -17.07 -1.78 5.52
C ALA A 110 -17.20 -0.28 5.80
N ALA A 111 -16.60 0.22 6.88
CA ALA A 111 -16.59 1.63 7.22
C ALA A 111 -15.91 2.53 6.16
N LEU A 112 -15.09 1.97 5.27
CA LEU A 112 -14.56 2.67 4.07
C LEU A 112 -15.33 2.30 2.81
N ALA A 113 -15.71 1.03 2.65
CA ALA A 113 -16.35 0.56 1.42
C ALA A 113 -17.74 1.20 1.22
N GLU A 114 -18.58 1.23 2.25
CA GLU A 114 -19.94 1.75 2.17
C GLU A 114 -20.00 3.23 1.79
N PRO A 115 -19.26 4.15 2.47
CA PRO A 115 -19.24 5.56 2.07
C PRO A 115 -18.70 5.78 0.64
N ILE A 116 -17.72 4.99 0.19
CA ILE A 116 -17.18 5.09 -1.16
C ILE A 116 -18.22 4.65 -2.19
N LEU A 117 -18.94 3.56 -1.93
CA LEU A 117 -20.01 3.11 -2.82
C LEU A 117 -21.15 4.13 -2.88
N CYS A 118 -21.62 4.63 -1.74
CA CYS A 118 -22.64 5.68 -1.69
C CYS A 118 -22.18 6.96 -2.43
N TRP A 119 -20.91 7.35 -2.29
CA TRP A 119 -20.34 8.49 -3.00
C TRP A 119 -20.35 8.27 -4.52
N ARG A 120 -20.07 7.06 -5.00
CA ARG A 120 -20.10 6.73 -6.43
C ARG A 120 -21.50 6.85 -7.04
N GLU A 121 -22.52 6.49 -6.29
CA GLU A 121 -23.90 6.44 -6.74
C GLU A 121 -24.61 7.82 -6.74
N GLN A 122 -24.00 8.83 -6.11
CA GLN A 122 -24.58 10.17 -6.08
C GLN A 122 -24.76 10.74 -7.50
N PRO A 123 -25.84 11.48 -7.77
CA PRO A 123 -26.05 12.14 -9.04
C PRO A 123 -24.85 13.02 -9.44
N TRP A 124 -24.59 13.12 -10.71
CA TRP A 124 -23.64 14.10 -11.23
C TRP A 124 -24.24 15.50 -11.11
N SER A 125 -23.41 16.49 -10.75
CA SER A 125 -23.83 17.88 -10.73
C SER A 125 -24.21 18.33 -12.15
N GLY A 126 -25.16 19.27 -12.27
CA GLY A 126 -25.65 19.74 -13.56
C GLY A 126 -24.58 20.45 -14.42
N ASP A 127 -23.43 20.79 -13.85
CA ASP A 127 -22.24 21.31 -14.52
C ASP A 127 -21.28 20.22 -15.02
N GLY A 128 -21.67 18.95 -14.90
CA GLY A 128 -20.86 17.77 -15.34
C GLY A 128 -19.68 17.45 -14.44
N ARG A 129 -19.59 18.05 -13.25
CA ARG A 129 -18.51 17.74 -12.31
C ARG A 129 -18.74 16.40 -11.61
N ALA A 130 -17.64 15.69 -11.39
CA ALA A 130 -17.62 14.45 -10.61
C ALA A 130 -17.76 14.65 -9.11
N THR A 131 -17.65 15.91 -8.65
CA THR A 131 -17.61 16.27 -7.22
C THR A 131 -18.89 15.82 -6.50
N ALA A 132 -18.72 15.03 -5.43
CA ALA A 132 -19.81 14.55 -4.60
C ALA A 132 -19.41 14.53 -3.12
N ALA A 133 -20.41 14.58 -2.23
CA ALA A 133 -20.19 14.53 -0.79
C ALA A 133 -19.67 13.15 -0.36
N LEU A 134 -18.69 13.15 0.54
CA LEU A 134 -18.04 11.95 1.03
C LEU A 134 -17.80 12.06 2.53
N ASP A 135 -18.13 11.00 3.26
CA ASP A 135 -17.89 10.85 4.69
C ASP A 135 -16.93 9.69 4.92
N LEU A 136 -15.79 9.94 5.54
CA LEU A 136 -14.75 8.93 5.74
C LEU A 136 -14.40 8.80 7.22
N PRO A 137 -14.24 7.56 7.73
CA PRO A 137 -13.80 7.35 9.10
C PRO A 137 -12.43 7.99 9.34
N ARG A 138 -12.14 8.28 10.60
CA ARG A 138 -10.83 8.74 11.07
C ARG A 138 -10.42 8.01 12.33
N PHE A 139 -9.12 7.84 12.46
CA PHE A 139 -8.51 7.16 13.58
C PHE A 139 -7.37 8.00 14.14
N ASP A 140 -7.44 8.29 15.43
CA ASP A 140 -6.37 9.00 16.13
C ASP A 140 -5.48 8.00 16.89
N LYS A 141 -4.24 7.89 16.43
CA LYS A 141 -3.23 6.97 17.01
C LYS A 141 -2.71 7.43 18.38
N THR A 142 -3.03 8.64 18.83
CA THR A 142 -2.57 9.20 20.10
C THR A 142 -3.49 8.85 21.27
N LEU A 143 -4.75 8.52 20.99
CA LEU A 143 -5.72 8.13 22.01
C LEU A 143 -5.33 6.80 22.67
N ARG A 144 -5.89 6.53 23.86
CA ARG A 144 -5.69 5.26 24.60
C ARG A 144 -4.22 4.93 24.79
N ASP A 145 -3.44 5.88 25.29
CA ASP A 145 -2.00 5.71 25.56
C ASP A 145 -1.19 5.25 24.34
N GLY A 146 -1.60 5.69 23.16
CA GLY A 146 -0.94 5.37 21.89
C GLY A 146 -1.46 4.11 21.20
N GLU A 147 -2.44 3.39 21.79
CA GLU A 147 -3.11 2.30 21.07
C GLU A 147 -4.06 2.80 19.98
N GLY A 148 -4.55 4.03 20.13
CA GLY A 148 -5.44 4.72 19.21
C GLY A 148 -6.91 4.31 19.34
N ASP A 149 -7.80 5.19 18.89
CA ASP A 149 -9.23 4.92 18.83
C ASP A 149 -9.88 5.68 17.66
N ARG A 150 -11.13 5.34 17.34
CA ARG A 150 -11.97 6.07 16.38
C ARG A 150 -12.20 7.51 16.86
N THR A 151 -12.25 8.44 15.93
CA THR A 151 -12.57 9.85 16.18
C THR A 151 -13.65 10.32 15.20
N THR A 152 -13.98 11.59 15.23
CA THR A 152 -14.97 12.20 14.31
C THR A 152 -14.57 11.97 12.85
N ASN A 153 -15.52 11.52 12.05
CA ASN A 153 -15.35 11.33 10.63
C ASN A 153 -14.91 12.61 9.92
N TRP A 154 -14.19 12.46 8.83
CA TRP A 154 -13.95 13.53 7.90
C TRP A 154 -15.13 13.66 6.94
N HIS A 155 -15.67 14.89 6.83
CA HIS A 155 -16.72 15.23 5.89
C HIS A 155 -16.18 16.20 4.84
N GLY A 156 -16.48 15.96 3.58
CA GLY A 156 -16.03 16.83 2.50
C GLY A 156 -16.60 16.45 1.16
N GLN A 157 -16.00 16.96 0.11
CA GLN A 157 -16.35 16.65 -1.27
C GLN A 157 -15.14 16.09 -2.00
N ALA A 158 -15.35 15.24 -2.99
CA ALA A 158 -14.29 14.67 -3.80
C ALA A 158 -14.75 14.38 -5.24
N ASP A 159 -13.80 14.53 -6.18
CA ASP A 159 -13.88 14.03 -7.55
C ASP A 159 -13.25 12.64 -7.66
N VAL A 160 -12.22 12.38 -6.84
CA VAL A 160 -11.41 11.17 -6.82
C VAL A 160 -11.14 10.77 -5.37
N VAL A 161 -11.14 9.49 -5.09
CA VAL A 161 -10.71 8.93 -3.79
C VAL A 161 -9.37 8.23 -3.96
N LEU A 162 -8.43 8.47 -3.05
CA LEU A 162 -7.19 7.72 -2.89
C LEU A 162 -7.24 6.94 -1.57
N LEU A 163 -7.29 5.63 -1.66
CA LEU A 163 -7.07 4.73 -0.53
C LEU A 163 -5.59 4.42 -0.41
N GLU A 164 -5.00 4.59 0.78
CA GLU A 164 -3.61 4.16 1.01
C GLU A 164 -3.52 3.09 2.10
N GLY A 165 -2.60 2.16 1.95
CA GLY A 165 -2.36 1.15 2.97
C GLY A 165 -1.27 0.15 2.60
N TRP A 166 -0.90 -0.68 3.55
CA TRP A 166 0.15 -1.69 3.36
C TRP A 166 -0.39 -3.05 2.86
N LEU A 167 -1.71 -3.27 3.01
CA LEU A 167 -2.39 -4.52 2.65
C LEU A 167 -3.43 -4.34 1.53
N LEU A 168 -3.49 -3.16 0.92
CA LEU A 168 -4.46 -2.83 -0.13
C LEU A 168 -4.36 -3.80 -1.31
N GLY A 169 -5.49 -4.42 -1.63
CA GLY A 169 -5.58 -5.40 -2.71
C GLY A 169 -5.17 -6.82 -2.32
N CYS A 170 -4.57 -7.05 -1.13
CA CYS A 170 -4.22 -8.40 -0.68
C CYS A 170 -5.47 -9.26 -0.55
N ARG A 171 -5.45 -10.44 -1.15
CA ARG A 171 -6.57 -11.39 -1.17
C ARG A 171 -6.21 -12.66 -0.42
N PRO A 172 -7.19 -13.39 0.14
CA PRO A 172 -6.93 -14.71 0.68
C PRO A 172 -6.29 -15.61 -0.39
N VAL A 173 -5.29 -16.37 0.01
CA VAL A 173 -4.70 -17.41 -0.83
C VAL A 173 -5.29 -18.77 -0.47
N PRO A 174 -5.32 -19.75 -1.40
CA PRO A 174 -5.78 -21.11 -1.12
C PRO A 174 -5.01 -21.74 0.05
N GLU A 175 -5.69 -22.53 0.87
CA GLU A 175 -5.10 -23.12 2.07
C GLU A 175 -3.89 -23.99 1.77
N HIS A 176 -3.91 -24.75 0.67
CA HIS A 176 -2.81 -25.61 0.28
C HIS A 176 -1.54 -24.81 -0.07
N GLU A 177 -1.67 -23.63 -0.70
CA GLU A 177 -0.55 -22.73 -0.99
C GLU A 177 0.02 -22.16 0.31
N LEU A 178 -0.89 -21.76 1.24
CA LEU A 178 -0.51 -21.22 2.54
C LEU A 178 0.28 -22.24 3.36
N LEU A 179 -0.18 -23.48 3.41
CA LEU A 179 0.48 -24.59 4.10
C LEU A 179 1.84 -24.93 3.46
N ALA A 180 1.90 -25.03 2.15
CA ALA A 180 3.14 -25.29 1.41
C ALA A 180 4.18 -24.20 1.68
N TRP A 181 3.78 -22.93 1.63
CA TRP A 181 4.66 -21.81 1.94
C TRP A 181 5.11 -21.82 3.40
N SER A 182 4.21 -22.11 4.35
CA SER A 182 4.51 -22.16 5.78
C SER A 182 5.53 -23.23 6.10
N ALA A 183 5.42 -24.40 5.49
CA ALA A 183 6.37 -25.51 5.62
C ALA A 183 7.74 -25.13 5.06
N ALA A 184 7.78 -24.56 3.84
CA ALA A 184 9.02 -24.11 3.21
C ALA A 184 9.73 -23.00 3.99
N ALA A 185 8.97 -22.11 4.65
CA ALA A 185 9.47 -21.03 5.50
C ALA A 185 9.86 -21.51 6.92
N GLY A 186 9.61 -22.76 7.28
CA GLY A 186 9.93 -23.32 8.59
C GLY A 186 9.16 -22.67 9.74
N LEU A 187 7.89 -22.26 9.51
CA LEU A 187 7.09 -21.64 10.54
C LEU A 187 6.68 -22.65 11.62
N ASP A 188 6.76 -22.24 12.88
CA ASP A 188 6.21 -22.99 14.00
C ASP A 188 4.66 -22.98 14.02
N ALA A 189 4.03 -23.83 14.81
CA ALA A 189 2.59 -23.96 14.88
C ALA A 189 1.86 -22.65 15.27
N PRO A 190 2.33 -21.85 16.24
CA PRO A 190 1.74 -20.54 16.53
C PRO A 190 1.78 -19.57 15.33
N ALA A 191 2.90 -19.48 14.62
CA ALA A 191 3.05 -18.62 13.46
C ALA A 191 2.17 -19.08 12.29
N GLN A 192 2.05 -20.39 12.05
CA GLN A 192 1.14 -20.96 11.06
C GLN A 192 -0.32 -20.61 11.37
N THR A 193 -0.76 -20.87 12.61
CA THR A 193 -2.11 -20.53 13.05
C THR A 193 -2.43 -19.05 12.87
N TRP A 194 -1.47 -18.18 13.20
CA TRP A 194 -1.62 -16.75 13.01
C TRP A 194 -1.71 -16.35 11.54
N LEU A 195 -0.89 -16.94 10.68
CA LEU A 195 -0.92 -16.69 9.24
C LEU A 195 -2.25 -17.15 8.63
N GLN A 196 -2.77 -18.31 9.01
CA GLN A 196 -4.10 -18.80 8.60
C GLN A 196 -5.22 -17.84 9.02
N ARG A 197 -5.18 -17.36 10.27
CA ARG A 197 -6.14 -16.37 10.79
C ARG A 197 -6.07 -15.05 10.00
N SER A 198 -4.86 -14.57 9.71
CA SER A 198 -4.65 -13.35 8.93
C SER A 198 -5.15 -13.51 7.49
N ASN A 199 -4.91 -14.67 6.87
CA ASN A 199 -5.42 -15.01 5.54
C ASN A 199 -6.95 -15.02 5.50
N GLN A 200 -7.59 -15.66 6.46
CA GLN A 200 -9.04 -15.72 6.56
C GLN A 200 -9.65 -14.33 6.78
N ALA A 201 -9.02 -13.49 7.59
CA ALA A 201 -9.48 -12.13 7.86
C ALA A 201 -9.54 -11.25 6.60
N LEU A 202 -8.72 -11.53 5.58
CA LEU A 202 -8.73 -10.80 4.32
C LEU A 202 -10.05 -10.92 3.55
N GLN A 203 -10.87 -11.93 3.83
CA GLN A 203 -12.18 -12.09 3.21
C GLN A 203 -13.07 -10.86 3.43
N ALA A 204 -13.02 -10.24 4.60
CA ALA A 204 -13.80 -9.06 4.94
C ALA A 204 -13.42 -7.82 4.11
N TYR A 205 -12.23 -7.78 3.52
CA TYR A 205 -11.75 -6.63 2.76
C TYR A 205 -12.12 -6.66 1.27
N LEU A 206 -12.64 -7.78 0.76
CA LEU A 206 -12.87 -7.96 -0.68
C LEU A 206 -13.85 -6.94 -1.27
N GLN A 207 -14.86 -6.52 -0.51
CA GLN A 207 -15.79 -5.49 -0.94
C GLN A 207 -15.06 -4.15 -1.12
N LEU A 208 -14.21 -3.77 -0.17
CA LEU A 208 -13.40 -2.55 -0.26
C LEU A 208 -12.43 -2.61 -1.43
N TRP A 209 -11.78 -3.78 -1.64
CA TRP A 209 -10.89 -3.97 -2.80
C TRP A 209 -11.63 -3.88 -4.13
N GLY A 210 -12.90 -4.28 -4.17
CA GLY A 210 -13.77 -4.13 -5.33
C GLY A 210 -14.07 -2.69 -5.70
N THR A 211 -13.86 -1.72 -4.81
CA THR A 211 -14.01 -0.29 -5.13
C THR A 211 -12.80 0.31 -5.83
N ILE A 212 -11.63 -0.33 -5.80
CA ILE A 212 -10.39 0.20 -6.36
C ILE A 212 -10.35 -0.02 -7.87
N ASP A 213 -10.30 1.05 -8.65
CA ASP A 213 -10.22 0.99 -10.11
C ASP A 213 -8.79 0.79 -10.61
N GLN A 214 -7.83 1.40 -9.93
CA GLN A 214 -6.42 1.32 -10.29
C GLN A 214 -5.54 1.19 -9.05
N LEU A 215 -4.62 0.25 -9.07
CA LEU A 215 -3.65 0.03 -8.00
C LEU A 215 -2.29 0.59 -8.41
N VAL A 216 -1.75 1.45 -7.55
CA VAL A 216 -0.35 1.88 -7.56
C VAL A 216 0.38 1.16 -6.44
N GLN A 217 1.53 0.55 -6.74
CA GLN A 217 2.29 -0.20 -5.74
C GLN A 217 3.69 0.38 -5.56
N LEU A 218 4.05 0.68 -4.32
CA LEU A 218 5.42 0.99 -3.94
C LEU A 218 6.14 -0.32 -3.58
N TRP A 219 7.08 -0.73 -4.43
CA TRP A 219 7.80 -1.98 -4.30
C TRP A 219 9.20 -1.75 -3.72
N PRO A 220 9.59 -2.38 -2.62
CA PRO A 220 10.96 -2.24 -2.11
C PRO A 220 11.91 -3.11 -2.93
N ALA A 221 13.08 -2.60 -3.28
CA ALA A 221 14.12 -3.38 -3.95
C ALA A 221 14.61 -4.59 -3.11
N SER A 222 14.34 -4.57 -1.80
CA SER A 222 14.52 -5.69 -0.88
C SER A 222 13.49 -5.60 0.25
N TRP A 223 12.90 -6.73 0.63
CA TRP A 223 11.93 -6.80 1.74
C TRP A 223 12.56 -6.69 3.14
N SER A 224 13.88 -6.53 3.24
CA SER A 224 14.56 -6.10 4.46
C SER A 224 14.45 -4.57 4.71
N LEU A 225 14.15 -3.78 3.66
CA LEU A 225 14.11 -2.33 3.72
C LEU A 225 12.94 -1.74 4.54
N PRO A 226 11.72 -2.32 4.55
CA PRO A 226 10.59 -1.78 5.30
C PRO A 226 10.89 -1.56 6.79
N ARG A 227 11.58 -2.51 7.44
CA ARG A 227 12.01 -2.37 8.83
C ARG A 227 12.90 -1.13 9.01
N ARG A 228 13.95 -0.99 8.22
CA ARG A 228 14.86 0.18 8.23
C ARG A 228 14.11 1.48 7.98
N TRP A 229 13.21 1.50 7.00
CA TRP A 229 12.43 2.67 6.65
C TRP A 229 11.51 3.11 7.78
N ARG A 230 10.88 2.16 8.47
CA ARG A 230 9.97 2.47 9.57
C ARG A 230 10.74 3.06 10.76
N PHE A 231 11.89 2.51 11.10
CA PHE A 231 12.76 3.06 12.14
C PHE A 231 13.25 4.48 11.81
N GLN A 232 13.61 4.73 10.56
CA GLN A 232 13.99 6.08 10.12
C GLN A 232 12.82 7.08 10.19
N ALA A 233 11.59 6.65 9.88
CA ALA A 233 10.41 7.50 9.99
C ALA A 233 10.13 7.87 11.44
N GLU A 234 10.22 6.91 12.35
CA GLU A 234 10.05 7.13 13.80
C GLU A 234 11.09 8.09 14.36
N ALA A 235 12.36 7.90 13.97
CA ALA A 235 13.44 8.80 14.40
C ALA A 235 13.23 10.25 13.92
N ARG A 236 12.62 10.46 12.74
CA ARG A 236 12.26 11.82 12.28
C ARG A 236 11.10 12.38 13.09
N GLN A 237 10.05 11.60 13.33
CA GLN A 237 8.89 12.01 14.12
C GLN A 237 9.31 12.43 15.53
N ARG A 238 10.20 11.68 16.18
CA ARG A 238 10.76 12.03 17.47
C ARG A 238 11.51 13.38 17.44
N ARG A 239 12.30 13.64 16.39
CA ARG A 239 13.03 14.92 16.25
C ARG A 239 12.10 16.12 16.05
N SER A 240 10.92 15.92 15.46
CA SER A 240 9.90 16.96 15.28
C SER A 240 8.97 17.14 16.50
N GLY A 241 9.28 16.51 17.64
CA GLY A 241 8.49 16.64 18.87
C GLY A 241 7.20 15.83 18.89
N GLY A 242 6.98 14.94 17.92
CA GLY A 242 5.83 14.04 17.90
C GLY A 242 5.98 12.88 18.88
N GLY A 243 4.85 12.25 19.27
CA GLY A 243 4.86 11.00 20.02
C GLY A 243 5.64 9.90 19.28
N TRP A 244 6.37 9.06 20.01
CA TRP A 244 7.20 8.01 19.43
C TRP A 244 7.01 6.69 20.16
N LEU A 245 7.20 5.60 19.43
CA LEU A 245 7.16 4.25 19.97
C LEU A 245 8.55 3.82 20.46
N ARG A 246 8.60 3.05 21.53
CA ARG A 246 9.85 2.40 21.94
C ARG A 246 10.35 1.45 20.84
N PRO A 247 11.67 1.24 20.70
CA PRO A 247 12.22 0.40 19.63
C PRO A 247 11.60 -1.01 19.57
N GLU A 248 11.32 -1.61 20.71
CA GLU A 248 10.72 -2.93 20.82
C GLU A 248 9.28 -2.94 20.29
N GLN A 249 8.47 -1.96 20.66
CA GLN A 249 7.10 -1.79 20.17
C GLN A 249 7.06 -1.55 18.66
N LEU A 250 8.02 -0.77 18.17
CA LEU A 250 8.16 -0.49 16.75
C LEU A 250 8.53 -1.75 15.97
N ASP A 251 9.45 -2.55 16.50
CA ASP A 251 9.84 -3.82 15.89
C ASP A 251 8.67 -4.81 15.87
N GLN A 252 7.93 -4.94 16.96
CA GLN A 252 6.72 -5.75 17.03
C GLN A 252 5.69 -5.38 15.95
N LEU A 253 5.46 -4.07 15.72
CA LEU A 253 4.56 -3.61 14.65
C LEU A 253 5.08 -3.96 13.25
N VAL A 254 6.38 -3.84 13.02
CA VAL A 254 6.99 -4.21 11.73
C VAL A 254 6.90 -5.72 11.51
N GLN A 255 7.22 -6.52 12.53
CA GLN A 255 7.10 -7.97 12.50
C GLN A 255 5.65 -8.39 12.22
N ALA A 256 4.70 -7.80 12.95
CA ALA A 256 3.28 -8.04 12.74
C ALA A 256 2.85 -7.76 11.29
N THR A 257 3.39 -6.69 10.66
CA THR A 257 3.12 -6.38 9.25
C THR A 257 3.66 -7.47 8.32
N LEU A 258 4.94 -7.80 8.47
CA LEU A 258 5.66 -8.66 7.52
C LEU A 258 5.28 -10.14 7.65
N GLN A 259 4.96 -10.59 8.87
CA GLN A 259 4.65 -12.00 9.13
C GLN A 259 3.16 -12.32 9.03
N SER A 260 2.25 -11.34 9.23
CA SER A 260 0.83 -11.56 8.99
C SER A 260 0.49 -11.72 7.51
N LEU A 261 1.21 -11.02 6.63
CA LEU A 261 1.04 -11.08 5.18
C LEU A 261 2.41 -11.13 4.48
N PRO A 262 3.06 -12.29 4.43
CA PRO A 262 4.35 -12.46 3.76
C PRO A 262 4.30 -11.99 2.31
N ALA A 263 5.30 -11.21 1.91
CA ALA A 263 5.32 -10.57 0.61
C ALA A 263 5.24 -11.52 -0.60
N PRO A 264 5.86 -12.70 -0.61
CA PRO A 264 5.73 -13.64 -1.72
C PRO A 264 4.28 -14.07 -1.97
N LEU A 265 3.49 -14.26 -0.90
CA LEU A 265 2.10 -14.70 -0.99
C LEU A 265 1.12 -13.56 -1.30
N TYR A 266 1.35 -12.36 -0.76
CA TYR A 266 0.33 -11.32 -0.76
C TYR A 266 0.71 -10.06 -1.53
N GLN A 267 1.97 -9.68 -1.57
CA GLN A 267 2.40 -8.45 -2.25
C GLN A 267 2.84 -8.71 -3.69
N ARG A 268 3.55 -9.83 -3.95
CA ARG A 268 4.02 -10.18 -5.29
C ARG A 268 2.90 -10.45 -6.29
N PRO A 269 1.81 -11.16 -5.94
CA PRO A 269 0.68 -11.38 -6.85
C PRO A 269 -0.01 -10.07 -7.27
N LEU A 270 0.01 -9.04 -6.44
CA LEU A 270 -0.58 -7.74 -6.76
C LEU A 270 0.09 -7.07 -7.97
N LEU A 271 1.35 -7.37 -8.24
CA LEU A 271 2.07 -6.83 -9.39
C LEU A 271 1.36 -7.15 -10.71
N GLN A 272 0.70 -8.31 -10.82
CA GLN A 272 -0.03 -8.69 -12.03
C GLN A 272 -1.12 -7.69 -12.40
N GLY A 273 -1.83 -7.13 -11.40
CA GLY A 273 -2.93 -6.18 -11.59
C GLY A 273 -2.56 -4.72 -11.30
N ALA A 274 -1.34 -4.45 -10.82
CA ALA A 274 -0.94 -3.10 -10.51
C ALA A 274 -0.77 -2.26 -11.78
N ARG A 275 -1.54 -1.17 -11.89
CA ARG A 275 -1.49 -0.24 -13.01
C ARG A 275 -0.11 0.41 -13.13
N TRP A 276 0.42 0.85 -11.97
CA TRP A 276 1.74 1.45 -11.86
C TRP A 276 2.48 0.90 -10.65
N VAL A 277 3.76 0.64 -10.82
CA VAL A 277 4.66 0.24 -9.73
C VAL A 277 5.86 1.17 -9.73
N ARG A 278 6.28 1.57 -8.53
CA ARG A 278 7.56 2.25 -8.30
C ARG A 278 8.46 1.36 -7.46
N GLU A 279 9.56 0.90 -8.03
CA GLU A 279 10.60 0.19 -7.29
C GLU A 279 11.48 1.19 -6.55
N LEU A 280 11.64 1.00 -5.24
CA LEU A 280 12.31 1.94 -4.34
C LEU A 280 13.62 1.37 -3.81
N ASP A 281 14.71 2.17 -3.87
CA ASP A 281 15.99 1.87 -3.26
C ASP A 281 15.96 2.06 -1.72
N ALA A 282 17.08 1.75 -1.06
CA ALA A 282 17.24 1.91 0.39
C ALA A 282 17.00 3.36 0.90
N ARG A 283 17.12 4.37 0.03
CA ARG A 283 16.85 5.78 0.32
C ARG A 283 15.45 6.22 -0.10
N ARG A 284 14.59 5.29 -0.57
CA ARG A 284 13.24 5.51 -1.13
C ARG A 284 13.26 6.30 -2.46
N ARG A 285 14.37 6.31 -3.18
CA ARG A 285 14.40 6.87 -4.53
C ARG A 285 13.86 5.83 -5.49
N CYS A 286 13.14 6.28 -6.50
CA CYS A 286 12.64 5.42 -7.56
C CYS A 286 13.83 4.89 -8.38
N ARG A 287 13.93 3.58 -8.53
CA ARG A 287 14.90 2.90 -9.40
C ARG A 287 14.31 2.54 -10.73
N TRP A 288 13.02 2.29 -10.72
CA TRP A 288 12.25 1.90 -11.88
C TRP A 288 10.77 2.24 -11.65
N GLN A 289 10.07 2.61 -12.72
CA GLN A 289 8.64 2.86 -12.74
C GLN A 289 8.05 2.29 -14.02
N GLY A 290 6.90 1.60 -13.89
CA GLY A 290 6.19 1.03 -15.02
C GLY A 290 5.00 0.19 -14.59
N PRO A 291 4.33 -0.50 -15.55
CA PRO A 291 3.26 -1.45 -15.25
C PRO A 291 3.74 -2.62 -14.39
N GLY A 292 2.91 -3.08 -13.46
CA GLY A 292 3.32 -4.13 -12.51
C GLY A 292 3.70 -5.46 -13.17
N GLY A 293 3.02 -5.84 -14.24
CA GLY A 293 3.37 -7.04 -15.00
C GLY A 293 4.77 -7.01 -15.62
N GLU A 294 5.32 -5.84 -15.93
CA GLU A 294 6.71 -5.70 -16.39
C GLU A 294 7.71 -5.92 -15.26
N LEU A 295 7.44 -5.36 -14.07
CA LEU A 295 8.28 -5.62 -12.91
C LEU A 295 8.26 -7.12 -12.55
N LEU A 296 7.10 -7.76 -12.59
CA LEU A 296 6.98 -9.19 -12.32
C LEU A 296 7.87 -10.02 -13.24
N LYS A 297 7.83 -9.77 -14.56
CA LYS A 297 8.72 -10.44 -15.54
C LYS A 297 10.20 -10.23 -15.22
N ARG A 298 10.62 -9.03 -14.83
CA ARG A 298 12.00 -8.73 -14.44
C ARG A 298 12.45 -9.51 -13.21
N LEU A 299 11.56 -9.62 -12.20
CA LEU A 299 11.84 -10.39 -10.99
C LEU A 299 11.98 -11.89 -11.29
N ASP A 300 11.16 -12.44 -12.18
CA ASP A 300 11.22 -13.85 -12.60
C ASP A 300 12.53 -14.16 -13.33
N GLN A 301 12.95 -13.31 -14.26
CA GLN A 301 14.21 -13.45 -14.99
C GLN A 301 15.43 -13.40 -14.05
N SER A 302 15.41 -12.50 -13.07
CA SER A 302 16.49 -12.39 -12.08
C SER A 302 16.61 -13.63 -11.20
N SER A 303 15.49 -14.24 -10.85
CA SER A 303 15.44 -15.48 -10.05
C SER A 303 15.98 -16.69 -10.83
N SER A 304 15.65 -16.79 -12.11
CA SER A 304 16.12 -17.88 -13.00
C SER A 304 17.63 -17.81 -13.27
N ALA A 305 18.17 -16.59 -13.43
CA ALA A 305 19.60 -16.38 -13.65
C ALA A 305 20.46 -16.75 -12.42
N CYS A 306 19.92 -16.55 -11.20
CA CYS A 306 20.62 -16.93 -9.97
C CYS A 306 20.64 -18.44 -9.75
N SER A 307 19.59 -19.16 -10.17
CA SER A 307 19.52 -20.62 -10.06
C SER A 307 20.44 -21.34 -11.05
N SER A 308 20.72 -20.75 -12.22
CA SER A 308 21.62 -21.31 -13.24
C SER A 308 23.11 -21.07 -12.97
N ALA A 309 23.45 -20.14 -12.06
CA ALA A 309 24.84 -19.83 -11.68
C ALA A 309 25.37 -20.67 -10.49
N THR A 310 24.51 -21.43 -9.83
CA THR A 310 24.83 -22.30 -8.68
C THR A 310 24.72 -23.79 -8.98
N GLY A 311 24.49 -24.21 -10.20
CA GLY A 311 24.59 -25.58 -10.73
C GLY A 311 25.85 -25.66 -11.60
#